data_28ca1bc8b8f5e48d931852a3a006f40d
#
_entry.id   28ca1bc8b8f5e48d931852a3a006f40d
#
_cell.length_a   1.000
_cell.length_b   1.000
_cell.length_c   1.000
_cell.angle_alpha   90.00
_cell.angle_beta   90.00
_cell.angle_gamma   90.00
#
_symmetry.space_group_name_H-M   'P 1'
#
loop_
_entity.id
_entity.type
_entity.pdbx_description
1 polymer ?
#
loop_
_entity_poly.entity_id
_entity_poly.type
_entity_poly.pdbx_seq_one_letter_code
_entity_poly.pdbx_strand_id
1 'polypeptide(L)'
;DEKFHEYWINERMKWWIKQGLNEENLEIFNVPRKDLSHYSKATADIMYKFPHGTEELEGIANRTDFDLGSHTKSQEEFDINAETKLNKTSKAKLAYQDKISNKWLVPYVIEPSAGVERAFLAILNDAYKEEDLENESKRVVLSLKKHLSPIKIAVIPLKKNVEEIVNASVEIKNRLLRLNIGRITIENTGNIGKSYRKHDEIGTPICITVDYDTIEKNKVTFRDRDTMEQEIVNLEDIETSIQKLFMD
;
A
#
# COMPACT_ATOMS: atom_id res chain seq x y z
N ASP A 1 25.48 10.10 7.79
CA ASP A 1 24.42 10.41 6.83
C ASP A 1 24.41 9.42 5.66
N GLU A 2 25.54 9.16 4.99
CA GLU A 2 25.63 8.28 3.80
C GLU A 2 25.07 6.88 4.05
N LYS A 3 25.46 6.24 5.17
CA LYS A 3 24.95 4.94 5.56
C LYS A 3 23.42 4.91 5.75
N PHE A 4 22.85 5.98 6.28
CA PHE A 4 21.39 6.08 6.45
C PHE A 4 20.70 6.42 5.13
N HIS A 5 21.34 7.14 4.22
CA HIS A 5 20.82 7.36 2.88
C HIS A 5 20.70 6.04 2.13
N GLU A 6 21.76 5.23 2.11
CA GLU A 6 21.74 3.88 1.52
C GLU A 6 20.69 2.97 2.17
N TYR A 7 20.59 3.00 3.50
CA TYR A 7 19.56 2.25 4.24
C TYR A 7 18.14 2.62 3.76
N TRP A 8 17.83 3.92 3.65
CA TRP A 8 16.50 4.36 3.23
C TRP A 8 16.20 4.04 1.76
N ILE A 9 17.17 4.10 0.86
CA ILE A 9 17.01 3.66 -0.54
C ILE A 9 16.55 2.19 -0.56
N ASN A 10 17.24 1.32 0.18
CA ASN A 10 16.92 -0.11 0.23
C ASN A 10 15.56 -0.38 0.89
N GLU A 11 15.24 0.30 1.98
CA GLU A 11 13.95 0.14 2.67
C GLU A 11 12.77 0.63 1.82
N ARG A 12 12.94 1.74 1.10
CA ARG A 12 11.89 2.25 0.21
C ARG A 12 11.68 1.35 -1.00
N MET A 13 12.74 0.81 -1.59
CA MET A 13 12.64 -0.20 -2.65
C MET A 13 11.84 -1.43 -2.19
N LYS A 14 12.18 -2.01 -1.04
CA LYS A 14 11.44 -3.13 -0.44
C LYS A 14 9.97 -2.75 -0.16
N TRP A 15 9.74 -1.54 0.29
CA TRP A 15 8.39 -1.06 0.57
C TRP A 15 7.52 -1.02 -0.69
N TRP A 16 8.05 -0.54 -1.83
CA TRP A 16 7.33 -0.53 -3.11
C TRP A 16 7.00 -1.96 -3.59
N ILE A 17 7.95 -2.88 -3.49
CA ILE A 17 7.72 -4.30 -3.81
C ILE A 17 6.60 -4.87 -2.91
N LYS A 18 6.60 -4.53 -1.63
CA LYS A 18 5.54 -4.93 -0.69
C LYS A 18 4.17 -4.33 -1.07
N GLN A 19 4.13 -3.15 -1.68
CA GLN A 19 2.88 -2.59 -2.22
C GLN A 19 2.40 -3.31 -3.49
N GLY A 20 3.20 -4.18 -4.07
CA GLY A 20 2.83 -5.03 -5.21
C GLY A 20 3.48 -4.63 -6.52
N LEU A 21 4.44 -3.71 -6.51
CA LEU A 21 5.20 -3.42 -7.71
C LEU A 21 6.18 -4.54 -8.03
N ASN A 22 6.32 -4.86 -9.31
CA ASN A 22 7.29 -5.82 -9.80
C ASN A 22 8.70 -5.22 -9.73
N GLU A 23 9.65 -5.95 -9.17
CA GLU A 23 11.04 -5.51 -9.03
C GLU A 23 11.68 -5.15 -10.39
N GLU A 24 11.32 -5.89 -11.45
CA GLU A 24 11.79 -5.64 -12.82
C GLU A 24 11.29 -4.33 -13.43
N ASN A 25 10.26 -3.71 -12.86
CA ASN A 25 9.74 -2.40 -13.23
C ASN A 25 10.36 -1.25 -12.44
N LEU A 26 11.23 -1.57 -11.47
CA LEU A 26 11.87 -0.61 -10.59
C LEU A 26 13.38 -0.55 -10.88
N GLU A 27 13.94 0.64 -10.87
CA GLU A 27 15.39 0.84 -10.93
C GLU A 27 15.83 2.01 -10.04
N ILE A 28 17.09 1.99 -9.58
CA ILE A 28 17.66 3.09 -8.81
C ILE A 28 18.49 3.96 -9.74
N PHE A 29 18.14 5.24 -9.80
CA PHE A 29 18.89 6.25 -10.52
C PHE A 29 19.58 7.19 -9.52
N ASN A 30 20.91 7.17 -9.48
CA ASN A 30 21.67 8.10 -8.66
C ASN A 30 21.81 9.43 -9.41
N VAL A 31 21.24 10.51 -8.85
CA VAL A 31 21.26 11.84 -9.47
C VAL A 31 22.70 12.35 -9.55
N PRO A 32 23.17 12.73 -10.75
CA PRO A 32 24.51 13.28 -10.92
C PRO A 32 24.74 14.55 -10.11
N ARG A 33 25.93 14.73 -9.55
CA ARG A 33 26.26 15.86 -8.67
C ARG A 33 25.88 17.24 -9.23
N LYS A 34 26.00 17.41 -10.54
CA LYS A 34 25.67 18.68 -11.24
C LYS A 34 24.17 19.00 -11.27
N ASP A 35 23.33 17.97 -11.10
CA ASP A 35 21.87 18.05 -11.19
C ASP A 35 21.22 18.02 -9.79
N LEU A 36 22.03 17.89 -8.72
CA LEU A 36 21.55 17.92 -7.35
C LEU A 36 20.94 19.26 -6.98
N SER A 37 19.84 19.21 -6.23
CA SER A 37 19.29 20.40 -5.58
C SER A 37 20.30 21.00 -4.59
N HIS A 38 20.26 22.32 -4.41
CA HIS A 38 21.20 23.07 -3.56
C HIS A 38 21.21 22.63 -2.09
N TYR A 39 20.17 21.97 -1.62
CA TYR A 39 20.03 21.44 -0.27
C TYR A 39 20.49 19.98 -0.14
N SER A 40 20.81 19.32 -1.22
CA SER A 40 21.11 17.89 -1.22
C SER A 40 22.59 17.61 -1.44
N LYS A 41 23.16 16.76 -0.58
CA LYS A 41 24.50 16.19 -0.74
C LYS A 41 24.50 15.01 -1.73
N ALA A 42 23.41 14.24 -1.74
CA ALA A 42 23.17 13.11 -2.62
C ALA A 42 21.67 12.86 -2.76
N THR A 43 21.23 12.46 -3.93
CA THR A 43 19.85 12.03 -4.19
C THR A 43 19.87 10.75 -5.01
N ALA A 44 19.04 9.81 -4.67
CA ALA A 44 18.75 8.64 -5.47
C ALA A 44 17.23 8.59 -5.75
N ASP A 45 16.88 8.39 -7.01
CA ASP A 45 15.49 8.27 -7.42
C ASP A 45 15.16 6.79 -7.66
N ILE A 46 14.06 6.32 -7.10
CA ILE A 46 13.43 5.06 -7.50
C ILE A 46 12.60 5.39 -8.73
N MET A 47 13.03 4.85 -9.87
CA MET A 47 12.37 4.99 -11.15
C MET A 47 11.40 3.83 -11.34
N TYR A 48 10.28 4.08 -12.03
CA TYR A 48 9.30 3.06 -12.39
C TYR A 48 9.00 3.11 -13.90
N LYS A 49 8.85 1.95 -14.52
CA LYS A 49 8.46 1.78 -15.92
C LYS A 49 6.96 1.96 -16.11
N PHE A 50 6.54 3.22 -16.25
CA PHE A 50 5.15 3.53 -16.60
C PHE A 50 4.84 3.15 -18.05
N PRO A 51 3.56 3.04 -18.46
CA PRO A 51 3.18 2.78 -19.85
C PRO A 51 3.69 3.81 -20.86
N HIS A 52 3.98 5.04 -20.40
CA HIS A 52 4.48 6.16 -21.22
C HIS A 52 5.99 6.39 -21.11
N GLY A 53 6.70 5.59 -20.34
CA GLY A 53 8.16 5.66 -20.17
C GLY A 53 8.61 5.49 -18.72
N THR A 54 9.92 5.38 -18.54
CA THR A 54 10.51 5.28 -17.19
C THR A 54 10.63 6.66 -16.59
N GLU A 55 9.98 6.89 -15.45
CA GLU A 55 9.98 8.15 -14.72
C GLU A 55 10.17 7.93 -13.22
N GLU A 56 10.52 9.01 -12.52
CA GLU A 56 10.66 9.04 -11.07
C GLU A 56 9.35 8.68 -10.37
N LEU A 57 9.41 7.70 -9.46
CA LEU A 57 8.34 7.32 -8.55
C LEU A 57 8.55 7.93 -7.17
N GLU A 58 9.78 7.92 -6.67
CA GLU A 58 10.15 8.44 -5.36
C GLU A 58 11.59 8.94 -5.37
N GLY A 59 11.82 10.17 -4.90
CA GLY A 59 13.14 10.71 -4.67
C GLY A 59 13.58 10.51 -3.21
N ILE A 60 14.84 10.15 -2.98
CA ILE A 60 15.42 9.97 -1.64
C ILE A 60 16.65 10.87 -1.54
N ALA A 61 16.51 11.99 -0.84
CA ALA A 61 17.52 13.01 -0.72
C ALA A 61 18.24 12.97 0.65
N ASN A 62 19.56 13.03 0.62
CA ASN A 62 20.36 13.35 1.79
C ASN A 62 20.48 14.87 1.88
N ARG A 63 19.66 15.49 2.71
CA ARG A 63 19.56 16.95 2.87
C ARG A 63 20.54 17.52 3.88
N THR A 64 21.42 16.69 4.44
CA THR A 64 22.35 17.07 5.52
C THR A 64 21.64 17.77 6.68
N ASP A 65 22.23 18.78 7.26
CA ASP A 65 21.61 19.66 8.25
C ASP A 65 20.95 20.90 7.64
N PHE A 66 20.77 20.93 6.31
CA PHE A 66 20.33 22.13 5.57
C PHE A 66 19.06 22.75 6.17
N ASP A 67 18.01 21.94 6.32
CA ASP A 67 16.72 22.43 6.81
C ASP A 67 16.79 22.83 8.29
N LEU A 68 17.24 21.91 9.14
CA LEU A 68 17.25 22.12 10.57
C LEU A 68 18.32 23.15 11.00
N GLY A 69 19.46 23.17 10.32
CA GLY A 69 20.50 24.18 10.51
C GLY A 69 20.04 25.58 10.12
N SER A 70 19.45 25.73 8.92
CA SER A 70 18.92 27.01 8.45
C SER A 70 17.90 27.63 9.40
N HIS A 71 17.11 26.79 10.07
CA HIS A 71 16.04 27.22 10.98
C HIS A 71 16.43 27.23 12.45
N THR A 72 17.65 26.78 12.80
CA THR A 72 18.12 26.78 14.20
C THR A 72 18.75 28.11 14.57
N LYS A 73 18.11 28.84 15.50
CA LYS A 73 18.66 30.05 16.11
C LYS A 73 19.75 29.73 17.14
N SER A 74 20.49 30.74 17.53
CA SER A 74 21.45 30.68 18.64
C SER A 74 22.54 29.60 18.48
N GLN A 75 22.98 29.36 17.25
CA GLN A 75 24.01 28.34 16.98
C GLN A 75 25.32 28.66 17.75
N GLU A 76 25.73 29.94 17.79
CA GLU A 76 26.93 30.39 18.52
C GLU A 76 26.74 30.32 20.03
N GLU A 77 25.56 30.70 20.53
CA GLU A 77 25.25 30.72 21.98
C GLU A 77 25.32 29.31 22.60
N PHE A 78 24.97 28.28 21.85
CA PHE A 78 24.96 26.90 22.34
C PHE A 78 26.11 26.05 21.79
N ASP A 79 27.12 26.69 21.14
CA ASP A 79 28.23 25.98 20.50
C ASP A 79 27.73 24.84 19.59
N ILE A 80 26.70 25.15 18.78
CA ILE A 80 26.08 24.17 17.86
C ILE A 80 26.92 24.09 16.60
N ASN A 81 27.54 22.95 16.39
CA ASN A 81 28.25 22.68 15.15
C ASN A 81 27.26 22.29 14.05
N ALA A 82 26.89 23.25 13.20
CA ALA A 82 26.06 23.04 12.01
C ALA A 82 26.85 23.46 10.76
N GLU A 83 26.77 22.67 9.68
CA GLU A 83 27.40 23.01 8.40
C GLU A 83 26.64 24.16 7.74
N THR A 84 25.32 24.20 7.89
CA THR A 84 24.47 25.23 7.32
C THR A 84 24.25 26.37 8.32
N LYS A 85 24.54 27.59 7.89
CA LYS A 85 24.34 28.80 8.72
C LYS A 85 22.86 29.15 8.83
N LEU A 86 22.47 29.64 10.03
CA LEU A 86 21.10 30.01 10.30
C LEU A 86 20.57 31.10 9.37
N ASN A 87 19.27 31.03 9.08
CA ASN A 87 18.55 32.09 8.42
C ASN A 87 18.31 33.25 9.42
N LYS A 88 18.48 34.50 9.00
CA LYS A 88 18.30 35.71 9.83
C LYS A 88 16.90 35.83 10.47
N THR A 89 15.88 35.17 9.89
CA THR A 89 14.51 35.17 10.42
C THR A 89 14.18 33.99 11.32
N SER A 90 15.12 33.09 11.55
CA SER A 90 14.90 31.89 12.36
C SER A 90 14.55 32.20 13.81
N LYS A 91 13.47 31.56 14.30
CA LYS A 91 12.96 31.73 15.66
C LYS A 91 12.99 30.45 16.49
N ALA A 92 13.15 29.30 15.81
CA ALA A 92 13.17 27.99 16.44
C ALA A 92 14.58 27.56 16.84
N LYS A 93 14.68 26.57 17.71
CA LYS A 93 15.89 25.84 18.02
C LYS A 93 15.63 24.37 17.67
N LEU A 94 16.12 23.94 16.51
CA LEU A 94 15.91 22.59 15.95
C LEU A 94 17.16 21.73 16.15
N ALA A 95 17.88 21.95 17.25
CA ALA A 95 19.04 21.19 17.65
C ALA A 95 18.67 20.16 18.72
N TYR A 96 19.39 19.05 18.73
CA TYR A 96 19.28 17.98 19.70
C TYR A 96 20.49 18.04 20.65
N GLN A 97 20.26 17.87 21.95
CA GLN A 97 21.35 17.70 22.90
C GLN A 97 21.61 16.22 23.15
N ASP A 98 22.75 15.75 22.73
CA ASP A 98 23.20 14.40 23.04
C ASP A 98 23.48 14.27 24.53
N LYS A 99 22.74 13.42 25.22
CA LYS A 99 22.83 13.22 26.67
C LYS A 99 24.14 12.57 27.12
N ILE A 100 24.84 11.89 26.22
CA ILE A 100 26.09 11.20 26.53
C ILE A 100 27.28 12.20 26.48
N SER A 101 27.38 12.91 25.36
CA SER A 101 28.46 13.88 25.14
C SER A 101 28.16 15.27 25.69
N ASN A 102 26.90 15.52 26.06
CA ASN A 102 26.37 16.84 26.49
C ASN A 102 26.53 17.95 25.43
N LYS A 103 26.72 17.56 24.14
CA LYS A 103 26.90 18.51 23.05
C LYS A 103 25.60 18.73 22.31
N TRP A 104 25.39 19.94 21.82
CA TRP A 104 24.31 20.26 20.92
C TRP A 104 24.74 19.95 19.49
N LEU A 105 23.85 19.31 18.71
CA LEU A 105 24.06 19.02 17.32
C LEU A 105 22.75 19.21 16.52
N VAL A 106 22.88 19.53 15.25
CA VAL A 106 21.76 19.58 14.32
C VAL A 106 21.70 18.24 13.60
N PRO A 107 20.58 17.49 13.71
CA PRO A 107 20.42 16.23 12.99
C PRO A 107 20.44 16.43 11.48
N TYR A 108 21.01 15.47 10.76
CA TYR A 108 20.86 15.37 9.33
C TYR A 108 19.52 14.76 8.96
N VAL A 109 18.98 15.19 7.84
CA VAL A 109 17.68 14.74 7.33
C VAL A 109 17.89 13.87 6.08
N ILE A 110 17.30 12.68 6.08
CA ILE A 110 17.09 11.88 4.87
C ILE A 110 15.60 11.96 4.53
N GLU A 111 15.30 12.41 3.33
CA GLU A 111 13.92 12.68 2.88
C GLU A 111 13.53 11.71 1.77
N PRO A 112 12.77 10.64 2.05
CA PRO A 112 11.99 9.95 1.02
C PRO A 112 10.75 10.77 0.67
N SER A 113 10.53 11.02 -0.63
CA SER A 113 9.42 11.84 -1.12
C SER A 113 8.81 11.22 -2.38
N ALA A 114 7.52 10.87 -2.32
CA ALA A 114 6.78 10.26 -3.42
C ALA A 114 5.47 10.98 -3.71
N GLY A 115 5.10 11.08 -5.00
CA GLY A 115 3.81 11.61 -5.43
C GLY A 115 2.70 10.56 -5.30
N VAL A 116 1.58 10.91 -4.64
CA VAL A 116 0.46 9.98 -4.43
C VAL A 116 -0.14 9.53 -5.77
N GLU A 117 -0.26 10.42 -6.74
CA GLU A 117 -0.84 10.13 -8.05
C GLU A 117 0.05 9.16 -8.85
N ARG A 118 1.37 9.33 -8.80
CA ARG A 118 2.33 8.40 -9.42
C ARG A 118 2.31 7.05 -8.74
N ALA A 119 2.25 7.02 -7.41
CA ALA A 119 2.10 5.79 -6.63
C ALA A 119 0.83 5.03 -7.02
N PHE A 120 -0.30 5.74 -7.12
CA PHE A 120 -1.58 5.17 -7.53
C PHE A 120 -1.49 4.56 -8.94
N LEU A 121 -0.95 5.29 -9.90
CA LEU A 121 -0.80 4.83 -11.28
C LEU A 121 0.13 3.61 -11.37
N ALA A 122 1.28 3.61 -10.70
CA ALA A 122 2.23 2.50 -10.70
C ALA A 122 1.60 1.23 -10.13
N ILE A 123 0.90 1.34 -8.99
CA ILE A 123 0.22 0.20 -8.33
C ILE A 123 -0.89 -0.35 -9.23
N LEU A 124 -1.70 0.51 -9.86
CA LEU A 124 -2.73 0.04 -10.77
C LEU A 124 -2.16 -0.64 -12.01
N ASN A 125 -1.07 -0.08 -12.56
CA ASN A 125 -0.41 -0.64 -13.74
C ASN A 125 0.12 -2.06 -13.48
N ASP A 126 0.78 -2.31 -12.36
CA ASP A 126 1.30 -3.64 -12.03
C ASP A 126 0.21 -4.62 -11.56
N ALA A 127 -0.88 -4.09 -10.99
CA ALA A 127 -2.01 -4.93 -10.57
C ALA A 127 -2.93 -5.34 -11.71
N TYR A 128 -2.96 -4.58 -12.83
CA TYR A 128 -3.82 -4.87 -13.97
C TYR A 128 -3.32 -6.10 -14.73
N LYS A 129 -4.22 -7.06 -14.94
CA LYS A 129 -3.95 -8.27 -15.73
C LYS A 129 -5.10 -8.60 -16.65
N GLU A 130 -4.79 -9.06 -17.85
CA GLU A 130 -5.71 -9.74 -18.74
C GLU A 130 -5.31 -11.22 -18.80
N GLU A 131 -6.25 -12.09 -18.49
CA GLU A 131 -6.05 -13.53 -18.47
C GLU A 131 -6.95 -14.19 -19.52
N ASP A 132 -6.37 -15.05 -20.35
CA ASP A 132 -7.12 -15.87 -21.29
C ASP A 132 -7.72 -17.09 -20.57
N LEU A 133 -9.01 -17.34 -20.77
CA LEU A 133 -9.70 -18.48 -20.19
C LEU A 133 -9.92 -19.57 -21.26
N GLU A 134 -10.14 -20.80 -20.80
CA GLU A 134 -10.28 -22.00 -21.65
C GLU A 134 -11.31 -21.87 -22.79
N ASN A 135 -12.26 -20.94 -22.71
CA ASN A 135 -13.34 -20.76 -23.71
C ASN A 135 -13.12 -19.53 -24.61
N GLU A 136 -11.88 -19.15 -24.91
CA GLU A 136 -11.54 -17.95 -25.70
C GLU A 136 -12.06 -16.63 -25.09
N SER A 137 -12.63 -16.67 -23.88
CA SER A 137 -13.03 -15.47 -23.16
C SER A 137 -11.88 -14.89 -22.36
N LYS A 138 -11.85 -13.56 -22.23
CA LYS A 138 -10.85 -12.86 -21.42
C LYS A 138 -11.41 -12.52 -20.05
N ARG A 139 -10.53 -12.54 -19.06
CA ARG A 139 -10.78 -12.08 -17.70
C ARG A 139 -9.87 -10.90 -17.42
N VAL A 140 -10.45 -9.79 -16.99
CA VAL A 140 -9.71 -8.64 -16.46
C VAL A 140 -9.66 -8.77 -14.95
N VAL A 141 -8.47 -8.64 -14.39
CA VAL A 141 -8.24 -8.73 -12.95
C VAL A 141 -7.38 -7.55 -12.49
N LEU A 142 -7.80 -6.93 -11.41
CA LEU A 142 -6.97 -5.98 -10.68
C LEU A 142 -6.36 -6.67 -9.46
N SER A 143 -5.16 -7.25 -9.64
CA SER A 143 -4.47 -8.10 -8.66
C SER A 143 -3.77 -7.27 -7.56
N LEU A 144 -4.52 -6.37 -6.93
CA LEU A 144 -4.04 -5.54 -5.82
C LEU A 144 -3.66 -6.37 -4.60
N LYS A 145 -2.61 -5.97 -3.89
CA LYS A 145 -2.35 -6.51 -2.56
C LYS A 145 -3.58 -6.31 -1.66
N LYS A 146 -3.90 -7.29 -0.82
CA LYS A 146 -5.13 -7.32 -0.01
C LYS A 146 -5.33 -6.03 0.80
N HIS A 147 -4.26 -5.46 1.36
CA HIS A 147 -4.33 -4.22 2.13
C HIS A 147 -4.65 -2.98 1.27
N LEU A 148 -4.37 -3.00 -0.04
CA LEU A 148 -4.68 -1.91 -0.98
C LEU A 148 -6.06 -2.04 -1.62
N SER A 149 -6.68 -3.22 -1.58
CA SER A 149 -7.99 -3.45 -2.19
C SER A 149 -9.05 -2.55 -1.57
N PRO A 150 -9.84 -1.80 -2.37
CA PRO A 150 -10.84 -0.87 -1.84
C PRO A 150 -12.02 -1.59 -1.16
N ILE A 151 -12.35 -2.79 -1.62
CA ILE A 151 -13.32 -3.71 -1.00
C ILE A 151 -12.55 -4.96 -0.61
N LYS A 152 -12.59 -5.32 0.67
CA LYS A 152 -11.87 -6.49 1.18
C LYS A 152 -12.60 -7.79 0.90
N ILE A 153 -13.91 -7.77 1.07
CA ILE A 153 -14.76 -8.95 0.91
C ILE A 153 -16.07 -8.53 0.24
N ALA A 154 -16.52 -9.34 -0.72
CA ALA A 154 -17.87 -9.28 -1.27
C ALA A 154 -18.67 -10.49 -0.82
N VAL A 155 -19.76 -10.27 -0.09
CA VAL A 155 -20.72 -11.32 0.25
C VAL A 155 -21.79 -11.36 -0.83
N ILE A 156 -21.98 -12.52 -1.47
CA ILE A 156 -22.80 -12.68 -2.67
C ILE A 156 -23.92 -13.68 -2.39
N PRO A 157 -25.17 -13.24 -2.20
CA PRO A 157 -26.31 -14.15 -2.15
C PRO A 157 -26.55 -14.81 -3.52
N LEU A 158 -26.49 -16.14 -3.60
CA LEU A 158 -26.70 -16.89 -4.82
C LEU A 158 -28.12 -16.66 -5.40
N LYS A 159 -29.10 -16.48 -4.52
CA LYS A 159 -30.52 -16.22 -4.85
C LYS A 159 -31.01 -14.98 -4.11
N LYS A 160 -31.15 -13.89 -4.84
CA LYS A 160 -31.57 -12.58 -4.28
C LYS A 160 -33.07 -12.47 -3.96
N ASN A 161 -33.87 -13.40 -4.46
CA ASN A 161 -35.30 -13.49 -4.22
C ASN A 161 -35.66 -14.50 -3.09
N VAL A 162 -34.65 -15.12 -2.45
CA VAL A 162 -34.82 -16.00 -1.29
C VAL A 162 -34.40 -15.23 -0.05
N GLU A 163 -35.39 -14.85 0.75
CA GLU A 163 -35.22 -13.96 1.90
C GLU A 163 -34.21 -14.53 2.92
N GLU A 164 -34.24 -15.83 3.18
CA GLU A 164 -33.35 -16.53 4.10
C GLU A 164 -31.87 -16.38 3.69
N ILE A 165 -31.58 -16.55 2.39
CA ILE A 165 -30.21 -16.38 1.85
C ILE A 165 -29.75 -14.93 1.95
N VAL A 166 -30.65 -13.97 1.66
CA VAL A 166 -30.34 -12.54 1.77
C VAL A 166 -30.07 -12.16 3.22
N ASN A 167 -30.90 -12.60 4.16
CA ASN A 167 -30.72 -12.33 5.58
C ASN A 167 -29.42 -12.95 6.13
N ALA A 168 -29.10 -14.18 5.75
CA ALA A 168 -27.82 -14.81 6.11
C ALA A 168 -26.63 -14.01 5.56
N SER A 169 -26.72 -13.47 4.33
CA SER A 169 -25.66 -12.62 3.75
C SER A 169 -25.46 -11.34 4.54
N VAL A 170 -26.55 -10.72 5.03
CA VAL A 170 -26.47 -9.52 5.88
C VAL A 170 -25.84 -9.86 7.23
N GLU A 171 -26.21 -10.98 7.83
CA GLU A 171 -25.63 -11.43 9.09
C GLU A 171 -24.12 -11.70 8.96
N ILE A 172 -23.72 -12.46 7.94
CA ILE A 172 -22.29 -12.74 7.65
C ILE A 172 -21.52 -11.44 7.47
N LYS A 173 -22.01 -10.51 6.65
CA LYS A 173 -21.38 -9.20 6.49
C LYS A 173 -21.22 -8.50 7.86
N ASN A 174 -22.25 -8.46 8.67
CA ASN A 174 -22.21 -7.78 9.99
C ASN A 174 -21.23 -8.44 10.97
N ARG A 175 -21.10 -9.76 10.93
CA ARG A 175 -20.08 -10.49 11.69
C ARG A 175 -18.68 -10.08 11.24
N LEU A 176 -18.41 -10.11 9.93
CA LEU A 176 -17.10 -9.79 9.38
C LEU A 176 -16.71 -8.30 9.54
N LEU A 177 -17.67 -7.37 9.55
CA LEU A 177 -17.40 -5.95 9.83
C LEU A 177 -16.77 -5.73 11.22
N ARG A 178 -17.05 -6.60 12.20
CA ARG A 178 -16.46 -6.52 13.54
C ARG A 178 -14.96 -6.80 13.56
N LEU A 179 -14.42 -7.43 12.51
CA LEU A 179 -12.98 -7.69 12.37
C LEU A 179 -12.17 -6.43 12.02
N ASN A 180 -12.86 -5.36 11.64
CA ASN A 180 -12.24 -4.07 11.27
C ASN A 180 -11.14 -4.15 10.21
N ILE A 181 -11.25 -5.10 9.27
CA ILE A 181 -10.29 -5.31 8.16
C ILE A 181 -10.47 -4.34 6.99
N GLY A 182 -11.54 -3.55 7.00
CA GLY A 182 -11.90 -2.58 5.97
C GLY A 182 -13.29 -2.80 5.39
N ARG A 183 -13.53 -2.31 4.18
CA ARG A 183 -14.85 -2.31 3.55
C ARG A 183 -15.29 -3.70 3.12
N ILE A 184 -16.48 -4.10 3.56
CA ILE A 184 -17.17 -5.33 3.15
C ILE A 184 -18.51 -4.96 2.50
N THR A 185 -18.83 -5.53 1.35
CA THR A 185 -20.05 -5.23 0.61
C THR A 185 -20.92 -6.47 0.43
N ILE A 186 -22.22 -6.26 0.23
CA ILE A 186 -23.11 -7.28 -0.35
C ILE A 186 -23.25 -6.96 -1.83
N GLU A 187 -22.94 -7.95 -2.67
CA GLU A 187 -23.15 -7.85 -4.12
C GLU A 187 -24.37 -8.66 -4.49
N ASN A 188 -25.43 -7.96 -4.78
CA ASN A 188 -26.70 -8.59 -5.11
C ASN A 188 -27.25 -8.20 -6.51
N THR A 189 -26.38 -7.71 -7.38
CA THR A 189 -26.69 -7.37 -8.76
C THR A 189 -26.13 -8.43 -9.73
N GLY A 190 -26.92 -8.84 -10.71
CA GLY A 190 -26.47 -9.82 -11.69
C GLY A 190 -26.58 -11.30 -11.23
N ASN A 191 -26.00 -12.18 -11.99
CA ASN A 191 -25.78 -13.58 -11.63
C ASN A 191 -24.41 -13.76 -10.99
N ILE A 192 -24.15 -14.92 -10.38
CA ILE A 192 -22.92 -15.20 -9.64
C ILE A 192 -21.66 -14.98 -10.48
N GLY A 193 -21.64 -15.42 -11.74
CA GLY A 193 -20.49 -15.25 -12.62
C GLY A 193 -20.19 -13.79 -12.93
N LYS A 194 -21.22 -12.96 -13.18
CA LYS A 194 -21.06 -11.51 -13.37
C LYS A 194 -20.59 -10.82 -12.10
N SER A 195 -21.09 -11.24 -10.93
CA SER A 195 -20.65 -10.71 -9.65
C SER A 195 -19.17 -11.00 -9.40
N TYR A 196 -18.71 -12.21 -9.65
CA TYR A 196 -17.30 -12.55 -9.56
C TYR A 196 -16.43 -11.70 -10.50
N ARG A 197 -16.81 -11.55 -11.78
CA ARG A 197 -16.08 -10.72 -12.75
C ARG A 197 -15.98 -9.28 -12.30
N LYS A 198 -17.07 -8.69 -11.86
CA LYS A 198 -17.07 -7.33 -11.30
C LYS A 198 -16.08 -7.18 -10.15
N HIS A 199 -16.04 -8.16 -9.25
CA HIS A 199 -15.13 -8.14 -8.10
C HIS A 199 -13.68 -8.44 -8.48
N ASP A 200 -13.42 -9.23 -9.50
CA ASP A 200 -12.10 -9.42 -10.11
C ASP A 200 -11.58 -8.08 -10.69
N GLU A 201 -12.43 -7.36 -11.47
CA GLU A 201 -12.09 -6.08 -12.10
C GLU A 201 -11.83 -4.94 -11.12
N ILE A 202 -12.50 -4.91 -9.96
CA ILE A 202 -12.28 -3.87 -8.93
C ILE A 202 -11.28 -4.28 -7.86
N GLY A 203 -10.70 -5.47 -7.98
CA GLY A 203 -9.62 -5.93 -7.11
C GLY A 203 -10.06 -6.45 -5.74
N THR A 204 -11.29 -6.93 -5.57
CA THR A 204 -11.75 -7.55 -4.32
C THR A 204 -11.09 -8.91 -4.14
N PRO A 205 -10.27 -9.15 -3.10
CA PRO A 205 -9.48 -10.39 -2.99
C PRO A 205 -10.32 -11.62 -2.69
N ILE A 206 -11.43 -11.49 -1.95
CA ILE A 206 -12.27 -12.64 -1.53
C ILE A 206 -13.74 -12.34 -1.82
N CYS A 207 -14.39 -13.29 -2.49
CA CYS A 207 -15.85 -13.35 -2.59
C CYS A 207 -16.39 -14.49 -1.74
N ILE A 208 -17.42 -14.23 -0.95
CA ILE A 208 -18.11 -15.23 -0.11
C ILE A 208 -19.49 -15.46 -0.70
N THR A 209 -19.74 -16.65 -1.21
CA THR A 209 -21.07 -17.05 -1.73
C THR A 209 -21.90 -17.65 -0.63
N VAL A 210 -23.12 -17.15 -0.50
CA VAL A 210 -24.16 -17.61 0.43
C VAL A 210 -25.26 -18.26 -0.38
N ASP A 211 -25.55 -19.53 -0.09
CA ASP A 211 -26.47 -20.36 -0.84
C ASP A 211 -27.34 -21.26 0.07
N TYR A 212 -27.96 -22.29 -0.48
CA TYR A 212 -28.78 -23.22 0.29
C TYR A 212 -27.96 -24.05 1.30
N ASP A 213 -26.72 -24.41 0.96
CA ASP A 213 -25.82 -25.11 1.90
C ASP A 213 -25.48 -24.23 3.10
N THR A 214 -25.54 -22.91 2.96
CA THR A 214 -25.37 -21.99 4.09
C THR A 214 -26.52 -22.13 5.09
N ILE A 215 -27.76 -22.27 4.59
CA ILE A 215 -28.95 -22.41 5.44
C ILE A 215 -29.04 -23.81 6.04
N GLU A 216 -28.80 -24.85 5.23
CA GLU A 216 -29.02 -26.24 5.61
C GLU A 216 -27.84 -26.85 6.39
N LYS A 217 -26.59 -26.43 6.06
CA LYS A 217 -25.37 -27.08 6.52
C LYS A 217 -24.40 -26.13 7.24
N ASN A 218 -24.75 -24.85 7.40
CA ASN A 218 -23.90 -23.83 8.00
C ASN A 218 -22.52 -23.71 7.28
N LYS A 219 -22.52 -23.66 5.95
CA LYS A 219 -21.31 -23.57 5.14
C LYS A 219 -21.42 -22.43 4.13
N VAL A 220 -20.29 -21.82 3.79
CA VAL A 220 -20.17 -20.80 2.75
C VAL A 220 -19.05 -21.19 1.79
N THR A 221 -19.08 -20.65 0.58
CA THR A 221 -18.00 -20.83 -0.38
C THR A 221 -17.15 -19.56 -0.46
N PHE A 222 -15.86 -19.66 -0.13
CA PHE A 222 -14.88 -18.62 -0.39
C PHE A 222 -14.35 -18.81 -1.80
N ARG A 223 -14.20 -17.71 -2.54
CA ARG A 223 -13.51 -17.69 -3.83
C ARG A 223 -12.38 -16.69 -3.78
N ASP A 224 -11.18 -17.16 -4.03
CA ASP A 224 -10.00 -16.31 -4.21
C ASP A 224 -10.02 -15.64 -5.58
N ARG A 225 -9.69 -14.34 -5.63
CA ARG A 225 -9.65 -13.55 -6.86
C ARG A 225 -8.53 -14.02 -7.79
N ASP A 226 -7.33 -14.25 -7.26
CA ASP A 226 -6.15 -14.46 -8.09
C ASP A 226 -6.12 -15.87 -8.68
N THR A 227 -6.46 -16.89 -7.89
CA THR A 227 -6.47 -18.30 -8.33
C THR A 227 -7.80 -18.78 -8.89
N MET A 228 -8.90 -18.08 -8.61
CA MET A 228 -10.30 -18.50 -8.85
C MET A 228 -10.70 -19.76 -8.07
N GLU A 229 -9.83 -20.30 -7.24
CA GLU A 229 -10.14 -21.46 -6.42
C GLU A 229 -11.28 -21.18 -5.45
N GLN A 230 -12.08 -22.21 -5.19
CA GLN A 230 -13.21 -22.14 -4.28
C GLN A 230 -13.01 -23.13 -3.15
N GLU A 231 -13.15 -22.64 -1.92
CA GLU A 231 -13.05 -23.41 -0.69
C GLU A 231 -14.36 -23.33 0.09
N ILE A 232 -14.79 -24.47 0.64
CA ILE A 232 -15.96 -24.52 1.51
C ILE A 232 -15.51 -24.31 2.95
N VAL A 233 -16.06 -23.29 3.60
CA VAL A 233 -15.75 -22.89 4.99
C VAL A 233 -16.99 -23.02 5.87
N ASN A 234 -16.86 -23.58 7.06
CA ASN A 234 -17.96 -23.58 8.03
C ASN A 234 -18.22 -22.18 8.58
N LEU A 235 -19.48 -21.84 8.84
CA LEU A 235 -19.84 -20.52 9.38
C LEU A 235 -19.22 -20.22 10.74
N GLU A 236 -18.93 -21.23 11.55
CA GLU A 236 -18.24 -21.07 12.83
C GLU A 236 -16.79 -20.63 12.69
N ASP A 237 -16.14 -20.97 11.58
CA ASP A 237 -14.72 -20.70 11.30
C ASP A 237 -14.50 -19.44 10.45
N ILE A 238 -15.57 -18.76 10.03
CA ILE A 238 -15.51 -17.71 9.01
C ILE A 238 -14.61 -16.53 9.43
N GLU A 239 -14.71 -16.06 10.68
CA GLU A 239 -13.89 -14.96 11.18
C GLU A 239 -12.42 -15.36 11.28
N THR A 240 -12.14 -16.55 11.80
CA THR A 240 -10.77 -17.07 11.93
C THR A 240 -10.11 -17.25 10.56
N SER A 241 -10.86 -17.77 9.58
CA SER A 241 -10.38 -17.94 8.20
C SER A 241 -10.07 -16.60 7.55
N ILE A 242 -10.94 -15.60 7.71
CA ILE A 242 -10.72 -14.26 7.19
C ILE A 242 -9.55 -13.57 7.90
N GLN A 243 -9.40 -13.69 9.20
CA GLN A 243 -8.27 -13.11 9.92
C GLN A 243 -6.94 -13.65 9.39
N LYS A 244 -6.81 -14.97 9.19
CA LYS A 244 -5.60 -15.56 8.59
C LYS A 244 -5.29 -14.99 7.22
N LEU A 245 -6.30 -14.77 6.37
CA LEU A 245 -6.11 -14.26 5.01
C LEU A 245 -5.68 -12.79 4.95
N PHE A 246 -5.93 -11.99 5.99
CA PHE A 246 -5.65 -10.53 5.99
C PHE A 246 -4.59 -10.10 7.01
N MET A 247 -4.12 -10.99 7.90
CA MET A 247 -3.07 -10.68 8.88
C MET A 247 -1.64 -11.05 8.41
N ASP A 248 -1.53 -11.78 7.29
CA ASP A 248 -0.28 -12.06 6.57
C ASP A 248 0.00 -10.93 5.56
#